data_9c5603f56039a547ec5fe85ec75e19bc
#
_entry.id   9c5603f56039a547ec5fe85ec75e19bc
#
_cell.length_a   1.000
_cell.length_b   1.000
_cell.length_c   1.000
_cell.angle_alpha   90.00
_cell.angle_beta   90.00
_cell.angle_gamma   90.00
#
_symmetry.space_group_name_H-M   'P 1'
#
loop_
_entity.id
_entity.type
_entity.pdbx_description
1 polymer ?
#
loop_
_entity_poly.entity_id
_entity_poly.type
_entity_poly.pdbx_seq_one_letter_code
_entity_poly.pdbx_strand_id
1 'polypeptide(L)'
;MASAGYDIAVARYNQTVVEALKGISDQLIRRESMQEQAHFAAESVASAQKTYDIAMIAFQRGLTDYLNVLNAQTLLFKQQMIEQQVQAARLSAHAGLVTALGGGLGAGADVPDAGRESAPSTPKTLAILDKPGHDQ
;
A
#
# COMPACT_ATOMS: atom_id res chain seq x y z
N MET A 1 -20.92 44.18 -9.63
CA MET A 1 -20.80 43.15 -8.55
C MET A 1 -20.59 41.71 -9.03
N ALA A 2 -20.49 41.45 -10.34
CA ALA A 2 -20.26 40.10 -10.88
C ALA A 2 -18.78 39.70 -10.97
N SER A 3 -17.83 40.62 -10.86
CA SER A 3 -16.39 40.35 -11.02
C SER A 3 -15.76 39.61 -9.83
N ALA A 4 -16.19 39.91 -8.61
CA ALA A 4 -15.60 39.29 -7.41
C ALA A 4 -15.85 37.76 -7.32
N GLY A 5 -17.01 37.27 -7.78
CA GLY A 5 -17.33 35.86 -7.85
C GLY A 5 -16.52 35.10 -8.89
N TYR A 6 -16.23 35.73 -10.03
CA TYR A 6 -15.40 35.20 -11.08
C TYR A 6 -13.94 35.10 -10.65
N ASP A 7 -13.41 36.13 -10.02
CA ASP A 7 -12.03 36.14 -9.50
C ASP A 7 -11.81 35.10 -8.44
N ILE A 8 -12.77 34.84 -7.55
CA ILE A 8 -12.71 33.75 -6.55
C ILE A 8 -12.74 32.38 -7.22
N ALA A 9 -13.57 32.20 -8.25
CA ALA A 9 -13.64 30.95 -9.00
C ALA A 9 -12.33 30.64 -9.75
N VAL A 10 -11.71 31.65 -10.36
CA VAL A 10 -10.42 31.54 -11.03
C VAL A 10 -9.29 31.20 -10.02
N ALA A 11 -9.28 31.88 -8.87
CA ALA A 11 -8.31 31.64 -7.82
C ALA A 11 -8.41 30.20 -7.27
N ARG A 12 -9.62 29.69 -7.05
CA ARG A 12 -9.85 28.30 -6.64
C ARG A 12 -9.42 27.31 -7.70
N TYR A 13 -9.70 27.55 -8.96
CA TYR A 13 -9.27 26.72 -10.07
C TYR A 13 -7.74 26.65 -10.15
N ASN A 14 -7.05 27.78 -10.08
CA ASN A 14 -5.61 27.86 -10.08
C ASN A 14 -4.99 27.12 -8.89
N GLN A 15 -5.56 27.26 -7.70
CA GLN A 15 -5.11 26.53 -6.51
C GLN A 15 -5.27 25.02 -6.68
N THR A 16 -6.40 24.56 -7.19
CA THR A 16 -6.65 23.12 -7.46
C THR A 16 -5.65 22.57 -8.48
N VAL A 17 -5.34 23.30 -9.54
CA VAL A 17 -4.35 22.90 -10.55
C VAL A 17 -2.94 22.83 -9.93
N VAL A 18 -2.55 23.81 -9.11
CA VAL A 18 -1.24 23.82 -8.43
C VAL A 18 -1.12 22.64 -7.47
N GLU A 19 -2.16 22.34 -6.69
CA GLU A 19 -2.18 21.19 -5.78
C GLU A 19 -2.09 19.85 -6.54
N ALA A 20 -2.78 19.73 -7.67
CA ALA A 20 -2.70 18.54 -8.52
C ALA A 20 -1.30 18.35 -9.11
N LEU A 21 -0.67 19.42 -9.61
CA LEU A 21 0.69 19.39 -10.12
C LEU A 21 1.70 19.04 -9.04
N LYS A 22 1.55 19.59 -7.84
CA LYS A 22 2.37 19.26 -6.67
C LYS A 22 2.23 17.78 -6.31
N GLY A 23 1.01 17.25 -6.29
CA GLY A 23 0.74 15.83 -6.03
C GLY A 23 1.43 14.92 -7.04
N ILE A 24 1.40 15.25 -8.33
CA ILE A 24 2.09 14.51 -9.39
C ILE A 24 3.61 14.57 -9.20
N SER A 25 4.16 15.74 -8.92
CA SER A 25 5.58 15.94 -8.68
C SER A 25 6.07 15.12 -7.47
N ASP A 26 5.34 15.15 -6.36
CA ASP A 26 5.64 14.38 -5.15
C ASP A 26 5.62 12.87 -5.43
N GLN A 27 4.69 12.39 -6.24
CA GLN A 27 4.61 10.98 -6.64
C GLN A 27 5.79 10.56 -7.53
N LEU A 28 6.22 11.43 -8.45
CA LEU A 28 7.39 11.16 -9.31
C LEU A 28 8.68 11.08 -8.49
N ILE A 29 8.89 12.02 -7.56
CA ILE A 29 10.05 12.01 -6.65
C ILE A 29 10.04 10.75 -5.79
N ARG A 30 8.89 10.38 -5.26
CA ARG A 30 8.74 9.16 -4.47
C ARG A 30 9.08 7.91 -5.27
N ARG A 31 8.63 7.84 -6.53
CA ARG A 31 8.92 6.73 -7.45
C ARG A 31 10.42 6.62 -7.71
N GLU A 32 11.08 7.72 -7.99
CA GLU A 32 12.53 7.76 -8.22
C GLU A 32 13.29 7.29 -6.97
N SER A 33 12.97 7.83 -5.81
CA SER A 33 13.56 7.40 -4.53
C SER A 33 13.35 5.91 -4.25
N MET A 34 12.16 5.37 -4.53
CA MET A 34 11.88 3.94 -4.38
C MET A 34 12.69 3.07 -5.33
N GLN A 35 12.95 3.57 -6.54
CA GLN A 35 13.78 2.87 -7.53
C GLN A 35 15.25 2.82 -7.09
N GLU A 36 15.79 3.91 -6.57
CA GLU A 36 17.13 3.94 -5.97
C GLU A 36 17.25 3.01 -4.78
N GLN A 37 16.29 3.03 -3.86
CA GLN A 37 16.27 2.11 -2.72
C GLN A 37 16.25 0.64 -3.15
N ALA A 38 15.48 0.31 -4.19
CA ALA A 38 15.44 -1.05 -4.75
C ALA A 38 16.79 -1.46 -5.34
N HIS A 39 17.48 -0.55 -6.01
CA HIS A 39 18.81 -0.79 -6.55
C HIS A 39 19.83 -1.06 -5.44
N PHE A 40 19.90 -0.20 -4.43
CA PHE A 40 20.79 -0.38 -3.28
C PHE A 40 20.49 -1.67 -2.49
N ALA A 41 19.22 -2.02 -2.34
CA ALA A 41 18.84 -3.27 -1.67
C ALA A 41 19.34 -4.49 -2.46
N ALA A 42 19.20 -4.49 -3.78
CA ALA A 42 19.70 -5.57 -4.65
C ALA A 42 21.23 -5.67 -4.61
N GLU A 43 21.96 -4.55 -4.62
CA GLU A 43 23.43 -4.54 -4.47
C GLU A 43 23.86 -5.08 -3.10
N SER A 44 23.12 -4.73 -2.04
CA SER A 44 23.40 -5.22 -0.69
C SER A 44 23.21 -6.73 -0.58
N VAL A 45 22.19 -7.29 -1.21
CA VAL A 45 21.98 -8.74 -1.29
C VAL A 45 23.11 -9.40 -2.06
N ALA A 46 23.50 -8.85 -3.21
CA ALA A 46 24.59 -9.41 -4.01
C ALA A 46 25.94 -9.39 -3.25
N SER A 47 26.20 -8.34 -2.48
CA SER A 47 27.39 -8.23 -1.63
C SER A 47 27.35 -9.25 -0.48
N ALA A 48 26.21 -9.40 0.18
CA ALA A 48 26.03 -10.37 1.26
C ALA A 48 26.16 -11.81 0.74
N GLN A 49 25.67 -12.10 -0.46
CA GLN A 49 25.82 -13.39 -1.11
C GLN A 49 27.29 -13.75 -1.36
N LYS A 50 28.07 -12.79 -1.89
CA LYS A 50 29.53 -12.98 -2.07
C LYS A 50 30.23 -13.24 -0.76
N THR A 51 29.86 -12.53 0.30
CA THR A 51 30.43 -12.73 1.64
C THR A 51 30.13 -14.15 2.15
N TYR A 52 28.90 -14.63 1.98
CA TYR A 52 28.51 -15.98 2.33
C TYR A 52 29.32 -17.02 1.55
N ASP A 53 29.45 -16.85 0.23
CA ASP A 53 30.17 -17.79 -0.64
C ASP A 53 31.67 -17.87 -0.24
N ILE A 54 32.29 -16.73 0.06
CA ILE A 54 33.67 -16.67 0.54
C ILE A 54 33.81 -17.39 1.89
N ALA A 55 32.90 -17.15 2.84
CA ALA A 55 32.89 -17.80 4.14
C ALA A 55 32.73 -19.32 4.01
N MET A 56 31.89 -19.77 3.10
CA MET A 56 31.69 -21.21 2.83
C MET A 56 32.94 -21.84 2.24
N ILE A 57 33.59 -21.20 1.27
CA ILE A 57 34.85 -21.69 0.69
C ILE A 57 35.95 -21.72 1.75
N ALA A 58 36.08 -20.70 2.57
CA ALA A 58 37.06 -20.65 3.65
C ALA A 58 36.84 -21.77 4.68
N PHE A 59 35.58 -22.04 5.03
CA PHE A 59 35.23 -23.15 5.92
C PHE A 59 35.60 -24.51 5.31
N GLN A 60 35.25 -24.74 4.05
CA GLN A 60 35.58 -26.01 3.34
C GLN A 60 37.08 -26.26 3.26
N ARG A 61 37.88 -25.19 3.22
CA ARG A 61 39.36 -25.25 3.22
C ARG A 61 39.96 -25.32 4.61
N GLY A 62 39.16 -25.32 5.66
CA GLY A 62 39.62 -25.32 7.05
C GLY A 62 40.26 -24.01 7.53
N LEU A 63 40.02 -22.89 6.82
CA LEU A 63 40.61 -21.60 7.14
C LEU A 63 39.80 -20.81 8.18
N THR A 64 38.54 -21.17 8.39
CA THR A 64 37.63 -20.53 9.34
C THR A 64 36.67 -21.54 9.97
N ASP A 65 36.06 -21.19 11.07
CA ASP A 65 35.02 -22.02 11.71
C ASP A 65 33.64 -21.81 11.06
N TYR A 66 32.72 -22.75 11.39
CA TYR A 66 31.35 -22.70 10.87
C TYR A 66 30.54 -21.50 11.38
N LEU A 67 30.93 -20.94 12.52
CA LEU A 67 30.29 -19.75 13.08
C LEU A 67 30.35 -18.56 12.12
N ASN A 68 31.47 -18.40 11.41
CA ASN A 68 31.63 -17.37 10.38
C ASN A 68 30.66 -17.55 9.21
N VAL A 69 30.40 -18.78 8.79
CA VAL A 69 29.42 -19.12 7.76
C VAL A 69 28.02 -18.76 8.24
N LEU A 70 27.65 -19.09 9.48
CA LEU A 70 26.36 -18.76 10.07
C LEU A 70 26.14 -17.25 10.18
N ASN A 71 27.15 -16.50 10.55
CA ASN A 71 27.08 -15.01 10.59
C ASN A 71 26.84 -14.43 9.20
N ALA A 72 27.56 -14.91 8.20
CA ALA A 72 27.39 -14.49 6.81
C ALA A 72 25.99 -14.86 6.27
N GLN A 73 25.49 -16.03 6.62
CA GLN A 73 24.14 -16.48 6.24
C GLN A 73 23.06 -15.61 6.89
N THR A 74 23.21 -15.27 8.15
CA THR A 74 22.28 -14.38 8.87
C THR A 74 22.24 -13.01 8.23
N LEU A 75 23.39 -12.45 7.86
CA LEU A 75 23.49 -11.19 7.15
C LEU A 75 22.80 -11.25 5.78
N LEU A 76 23.02 -12.33 5.03
CA LEU A 76 22.38 -12.54 3.73
C LEU A 76 20.84 -12.56 3.85
N PHE A 77 20.30 -13.33 4.79
CA PHE A 77 18.85 -13.38 5.02
C PHE A 77 18.27 -12.03 5.43
N LYS A 78 19.00 -11.27 6.25
CA LYS A 78 18.59 -9.93 6.64
C LYS A 78 18.50 -8.99 5.43
N GLN A 79 19.48 -9.04 4.53
CA GLN A 79 19.48 -8.21 3.32
C GLN A 79 18.38 -8.63 2.35
N GLN A 80 18.13 -9.92 2.18
CA GLN A 80 17.03 -10.45 1.38
C GLN A 80 15.67 -10.00 1.93
N MET A 81 15.48 -9.98 3.24
CA MET A 81 14.25 -9.49 3.87
C MET A 81 14.04 -8.00 3.60
N ILE A 82 15.10 -7.19 3.71
CA ILE A 82 15.05 -5.75 3.40
C ILE A 82 14.69 -5.53 1.92
N GLU A 83 15.30 -6.29 1.01
CA GLU A 83 14.96 -6.23 -0.42
C GLU A 83 13.49 -6.52 -0.68
N GLN A 84 12.93 -7.57 -0.07
CA GLN A 84 11.51 -7.89 -0.19
C GLN A 84 10.61 -6.78 0.36
N GLN A 85 10.98 -6.14 1.46
CA GLN A 85 10.23 -5.00 2.01
C GLN A 85 10.27 -3.81 1.05
N VAL A 86 11.40 -3.51 0.43
CA VAL A 86 11.54 -2.43 -0.55
C VAL A 86 10.71 -2.73 -1.81
N GLN A 87 10.71 -3.96 -2.29
CA GLN A 87 9.89 -4.38 -3.43
C GLN A 87 8.39 -4.25 -3.12
N ALA A 88 7.95 -4.66 -1.94
CA ALA A 88 6.57 -4.52 -1.50
C ALA A 88 6.15 -3.04 -1.40
N ALA A 89 7.02 -2.19 -0.85
CA ALA A 89 6.77 -0.75 -0.77
C ALA A 89 6.69 -0.10 -2.16
N ARG A 90 7.54 -0.51 -3.10
CA ARG A 90 7.50 -0.06 -4.50
C ARG A 90 6.20 -0.46 -5.19
N LEU A 91 5.75 -1.68 -5.01
CA LEU A 91 4.49 -2.17 -5.58
C LEU A 91 3.29 -1.42 -4.99
N SER A 92 3.28 -1.19 -3.68
CA SER A 92 2.25 -0.39 -2.99
C SER A 92 2.21 1.05 -3.49
N ALA A 93 3.36 1.70 -3.69
CA ALA A 93 3.44 3.04 -4.25
C ALA A 93 2.92 3.10 -5.69
N HIS A 94 3.20 2.09 -6.51
CA HIS A 94 2.68 1.98 -7.86
C HIS A 94 1.14 1.81 -7.86
N ALA A 95 0.61 0.95 -7.01
CA ALA A 95 -0.83 0.77 -6.85
C ALA A 95 -1.52 2.06 -6.38
N GLY A 96 -0.91 2.79 -5.46
CA GLY A 96 -1.40 4.10 -5.01
C GLY A 96 -1.44 5.14 -6.14
N LEU A 97 -0.43 5.16 -7.00
CA LEU A 97 -0.40 6.05 -8.16
C LEU A 97 -1.52 5.70 -9.17
N VAL A 98 -1.70 4.43 -9.48
CA VAL A 98 -2.78 3.97 -10.38
C VAL A 98 -4.15 4.32 -9.81
N THR A 99 -4.36 4.14 -8.51
CA THR A 99 -5.61 4.51 -7.84
C THR A 99 -5.84 6.01 -7.88
N ALA A 100 -4.81 6.82 -7.66
CA ALA A 100 -4.91 8.28 -7.72
C ALA A 100 -5.25 8.78 -9.13
N LEU A 101 -4.65 8.19 -10.17
CA LEU A 101 -4.94 8.51 -11.57
C LEU A 101 -6.33 8.01 -12.00
N GLY A 102 -6.73 6.80 -11.56
CA GLY A 102 -8.05 6.24 -11.82
C GLY A 102 -9.16 6.93 -11.03
N GLY A 103 -8.91 7.32 -9.79
CA GLY A 103 -9.85 8.06 -8.93
C GLY A 103 -10.10 9.49 -9.39
N GLY A 104 -9.11 10.14 -10.04
CA GLY A 104 -9.26 11.48 -10.61
C GLY A 104 -10.17 11.52 -11.84
N LEU A 105 -10.32 10.41 -12.55
CA LEU A 105 -11.21 10.30 -13.70
C LEU A 105 -12.63 9.84 -13.33
N GLY A 106 -12.80 9.25 -12.13
CA GLY A 106 -14.07 8.72 -11.64
C GLY A 106 -14.89 9.69 -10.77
N ALA A 107 -14.31 10.78 -10.31
CA ALA A 107 -15.00 11.77 -9.47
C ALA A 107 -16.06 12.62 -10.22
N GLY A 108 -16.22 12.42 -11.53
CA GLY A 108 -17.23 13.08 -12.35
C GLY A 108 -18.35 12.14 -12.86
N ALA A 109 -18.30 10.87 -12.54
CA ALA A 109 -19.41 9.97 -12.81
C ALA A 109 -20.38 10.06 -11.62
N ASP A 110 -21.35 10.97 -11.75
CA ASP A 110 -22.59 10.99 -11.01
C ASP A 110 -23.16 9.56 -11.05
N VAL A 111 -23.02 8.85 -9.95
CA VAL A 111 -23.72 7.58 -9.76
C VAL A 111 -25.16 7.96 -9.52
N PRO A 112 -26.11 7.68 -10.43
CA PRO A 112 -27.51 7.87 -10.13
C PRO A 112 -27.82 7.07 -8.87
N ASP A 113 -28.36 7.71 -7.88
CA ASP A 113 -28.93 7.11 -6.68
C ASP A 113 -30.06 6.14 -7.09
N ALA A 114 -29.66 4.97 -7.58
CA ALA A 114 -30.57 3.88 -7.91
C ALA A 114 -30.79 3.07 -6.65
N GLY A 115 -31.87 3.43 -5.94
CA GLY A 115 -32.49 2.49 -5.04
C GLY A 115 -32.20 2.63 -3.56
N ARG A 116 -32.57 3.76 -2.99
CA ARG A 116 -33.18 3.69 -1.65
C ARG A 116 -34.59 3.11 -1.80
N GLU A 117 -34.64 1.88 -2.20
CA GLU A 117 -35.86 1.08 -2.10
C GLU A 117 -36.05 0.75 -0.63
N SER A 118 -37.19 1.23 -0.13
CA SER A 118 -37.75 1.08 1.19
C SER A 118 -37.49 -0.31 1.78
N ALA A 119 -36.90 -0.34 2.96
CA ALA A 119 -36.84 -1.54 3.79
C ALA A 119 -38.25 -2.14 3.95
N PRO A 120 -38.45 -3.45 3.72
CA PRO A 120 -39.71 -4.09 3.99
C PRO A 120 -39.95 -4.10 5.49
N SER A 121 -41.12 -3.60 5.85
CA SER A 121 -41.71 -3.65 7.19
C SER A 121 -41.58 -5.05 7.80
N THR A 122 -40.98 -5.12 8.97
CA THR A 122 -40.94 -6.27 9.85
C THR A 122 -42.32 -6.92 9.98
N PRO A 123 -42.45 -8.23 9.75
CA PRO A 123 -43.67 -8.92 10.10
C PRO A 123 -43.80 -9.01 11.61
N LYS A 124 -44.98 -8.61 12.09
CA LYS A 124 -45.39 -8.74 13.49
C LYS A 124 -45.24 -10.21 13.91
N THR A 125 -44.37 -10.44 14.87
CA THR A 125 -44.24 -11.70 15.58
C THR A 125 -45.57 -12.08 16.19
N LEU A 126 -46.12 -13.21 15.79
CA LEU A 126 -47.21 -13.87 16.42
C LEU A 126 -46.87 -14.18 17.88
N ALA A 127 -47.52 -13.48 18.78
CA ALA A 127 -47.71 -13.91 20.16
C ALA A 127 -48.79 -14.99 20.17
N ILE A 128 -48.39 -16.23 20.22
CA ILE A 128 -49.25 -17.36 20.62
C ILE A 128 -48.33 -18.42 21.23
N LEU A 129 -48.44 -18.55 22.50
CA LEU A 129 -48.62 -19.74 23.29
C LEU A 129 -48.13 -19.55 24.70
N ASP A 130 -48.95 -18.78 25.41
CA ASP A 130 -49.11 -19.00 26.82
C ASP A 130 -50.24 -20.01 26.97
N LYS A 131 -49.95 -21.18 27.48
CA LYS A 131 -50.95 -22.08 28.02
C LYS A 131 -50.34 -22.86 29.19
N PRO A 132 -50.75 -22.56 30.41
CA PRO A 132 -50.46 -23.40 31.55
C PRO A 132 -51.53 -24.52 31.60
N GLY A 133 -51.11 -25.72 31.70
CA GLY A 133 -51.97 -26.90 31.98
C GLY A 133 -51.22 -27.78 32.96
N HIS A 134 -51.59 -27.70 34.13
CA HIS A 134 -52.51 -28.55 34.91
C HIS A 134 -52.05 -30.01 35.05
N ASP A 135 -51.80 -30.31 36.33
CA ASP A 135 -52.20 -31.49 37.09
C ASP A 135 -51.64 -32.87 36.78
N GLN A 136 -51.03 -33.37 37.70
CA GLN A 136 -51.05 -34.50 38.65
C GLN A 136 -49.73 -35.17 38.78
#